data_c0c463a1fdd8362a706b3ce5fbc2589a
#
_entry.id   c0c463a1fdd8362a706b3ce5fbc2589a
#
_cell.length_a   1.000
_cell.length_b   1.000
_cell.length_c   1.000
_cell.angle_alpha   90.00
_cell.angle_beta   90.00
_cell.angle_gamma   90.00
#
_symmetry.space_group_name_H-M   'P 1'
#
loop_
_entity.id
_entity.type
_entity.pdbx_description
1 polymer ?
#
loop_
_entity_poly.entity_id
_entity_poly.type
_entity_poly.pdbx_seq_one_letter_code
_entity_poly.pdbx_strand_id
1 'polypeptide(L)'
;MPAMPTMRANPLDHAALKQRHRLVRDAHPTNLTLRIHRALSWLQRAEQCDDQDGRFIFLWIAFNAAYAQEMDDSERQPDKSTFQAFIQKLCELDNDRHVDDLVWKEFTGSIRLLLDNPYVFQPFWE
;
A
#
# COMPACT_ATOMS: atom_id res chain seq x y z
N MET A 1 16.91 11.12 -35.69
CA MET A 1 16.34 10.08 -34.85
C MET A 1 15.19 10.64 -34.07
N PRO A 2 14.01 10.07 -34.22
CA PRO A 2 12.94 10.49 -33.35
C PRO A 2 13.34 10.16 -31.90
N ALA A 3 13.28 11.16 -31.05
CA ALA A 3 13.48 10.95 -29.63
C ALA A 3 12.52 9.86 -29.15
N MET A 4 13.03 8.78 -28.59
CA MET A 4 12.20 7.80 -27.91
C MET A 4 11.32 8.56 -26.91
N PRO A 5 10.00 8.27 -26.86
CA PRO A 5 9.20 8.84 -25.79
C PRO A 5 9.85 8.45 -24.47
N THR A 6 10.33 9.44 -23.76
CA THR A 6 10.76 9.25 -22.38
C THR A 6 9.58 8.69 -21.63
N MET A 7 9.62 7.41 -21.32
CA MET A 7 8.70 6.85 -20.35
C MET A 7 8.88 7.65 -19.08
N ARG A 8 7.85 8.39 -18.69
CA ARG A 8 7.85 9.06 -17.41
C ARG A 8 8.12 7.99 -16.36
N ALA A 9 9.24 8.11 -15.67
CA ALA A 9 9.52 7.26 -14.53
C ALA A 9 8.33 7.35 -13.57
N ASN A 10 7.75 6.21 -13.22
CA ASN A 10 6.68 6.16 -12.24
C ASN A 10 7.29 6.50 -10.87
N PRO A 11 6.91 7.64 -10.23
CA PRO A 11 7.48 8.03 -8.94
C PRO A 11 7.10 7.07 -7.81
N LEU A 12 6.18 6.15 -8.07
CA LEU A 12 5.70 5.16 -7.10
C LEU A 12 6.25 3.76 -7.36
N ASP A 13 7.19 3.59 -8.29
CA ASP A 13 7.82 2.29 -8.49
C ASP A 13 8.82 2.00 -7.36
N HIS A 14 9.22 0.73 -7.27
CA HIS A 14 10.15 0.28 -6.22
C HIS A 14 11.44 1.08 -6.22
N ALA A 15 12.04 1.32 -7.38
CA ALA A 15 13.33 2.02 -7.48
C ALA A 15 13.24 3.45 -6.93
N ALA A 16 12.20 4.18 -7.32
CA ALA A 16 11.99 5.55 -6.88
C ALA A 16 11.71 5.63 -5.38
N LEU A 17 10.83 4.75 -4.88
CA LEU A 17 10.48 4.73 -3.46
C LEU A 17 11.66 4.28 -2.59
N LYS A 18 12.45 3.33 -3.06
CA LYS A 18 13.65 2.89 -2.35
C LYS A 18 14.68 4.00 -2.23
N GLN A 19 14.90 4.76 -3.29
CA GLN A 19 15.81 5.89 -3.27
C GLN A 19 15.33 6.94 -2.27
N ARG A 20 14.06 7.26 -2.28
CA ARG A 20 13.46 8.21 -1.34
C ARG A 20 13.60 7.72 0.10
N HIS A 21 13.37 6.44 0.34
CA HIS A 21 13.51 5.83 1.66
C HIS A 21 14.95 5.95 2.19
N ARG A 22 15.94 5.71 1.34
CA ARG A 22 17.35 5.84 1.72
C ARG A 22 17.71 7.26 2.18
N LEU A 23 17.07 8.28 1.59
CA LEU A 23 17.33 9.67 1.94
C LEU A 23 16.74 10.06 3.30
N VAL A 24 15.64 9.44 3.71
CA VAL A 24 14.89 9.85 4.90
C VAL A 24 14.91 8.85 6.05
N ARG A 25 15.40 7.63 5.82
CA ARG A 25 15.31 6.54 6.80
C ARG A 25 15.96 6.84 8.14
N ASP A 26 17.05 7.62 8.14
CA ASP A 26 17.78 7.93 9.36
C ASP A 26 17.01 8.91 10.25
N ALA A 27 16.04 9.62 9.69
CA ALA A 27 15.15 10.52 10.43
C ALA A 27 13.94 9.81 11.03
N HIS A 28 13.75 8.52 10.74
CA HIS A 28 12.59 7.75 11.20
C HIS A 28 12.98 6.72 12.26
N PRO A 29 12.02 6.33 13.12
CA PRO A 29 12.24 5.23 14.07
C PRO A 29 12.61 3.93 13.36
N THR A 30 13.40 3.09 14.02
CA THR A 30 13.88 1.82 13.47
C THR A 30 12.72 0.92 13.02
N ASN A 31 11.65 0.82 13.81
CA ASN A 31 10.50 -0.02 13.47
C ASN A 31 9.82 0.43 12.18
N LEU A 32 9.68 1.74 12.00
CA LEU A 32 9.11 2.28 10.76
C LEU A 32 10.02 1.98 9.57
N THR A 33 11.32 2.17 9.73
CA THR A 33 12.31 1.89 8.68
C THR A 33 12.24 0.43 8.23
N LEU A 34 12.14 -0.51 9.17
CA LEU A 34 12.04 -1.94 8.86
C LEU A 34 10.73 -2.27 8.15
N ARG A 35 9.61 -1.67 8.57
CA ARG A 35 8.31 -1.89 7.91
C ARG A 35 8.33 -1.39 6.47
N ILE A 36 8.89 -0.21 6.24
CA ILE A 36 9.02 0.35 4.89
C ILE A 36 9.92 -0.54 4.04
N HIS A 37 11.03 -1.00 4.58
CA HIS A 37 11.94 -1.90 3.87
C HIS A 37 11.22 -3.19 3.42
N ARG A 38 10.46 -3.80 4.32
CA ARG A 38 9.69 -5.02 3.99
C ARG A 38 8.63 -4.73 2.93
N ALA A 39 7.89 -3.63 3.08
CA ALA A 39 6.86 -3.24 2.12
C ALA A 39 7.46 -3.01 0.74
N LEU A 40 8.60 -2.33 0.65
CA LEU A 40 9.29 -2.08 -0.62
C LEU A 40 9.81 -3.37 -1.25
N SER A 41 10.29 -4.32 -0.44
CA SER A 41 10.74 -5.62 -0.94
C SER A 41 9.60 -6.39 -1.60
N TRP A 42 8.42 -6.38 -1.01
CA TRP A 42 7.25 -7.03 -1.60
C TRP A 42 6.71 -6.28 -2.80
N LEU A 43 6.79 -4.94 -2.80
CA LEU A 43 6.47 -4.14 -3.98
C LEU A 43 7.34 -4.54 -5.18
N GLN A 44 8.64 -4.73 -4.95
CA GLN A 44 9.54 -5.18 -5.99
C GLN A 44 9.11 -6.54 -6.55
N ARG A 45 8.73 -7.48 -5.67
CA ARG A 45 8.22 -8.77 -6.12
C ARG A 45 6.96 -8.63 -6.96
N ALA A 46 6.06 -7.73 -6.59
CA ALA A 46 4.86 -7.45 -7.35
C ALA A 46 5.20 -6.94 -8.76
N GLU A 47 6.16 -6.03 -8.87
CA GLU A 47 6.60 -5.50 -10.16
C GLU A 47 7.23 -6.57 -11.07
N GLN A 48 7.82 -7.61 -10.48
CA GLN A 48 8.45 -8.72 -11.21
C GLN A 48 7.45 -9.79 -11.64
N CYS A 49 6.20 -9.72 -11.19
CA CYS A 49 5.18 -10.71 -11.55
C CYS A 49 4.66 -10.49 -12.97
N ASP A 50 4.50 -11.59 -13.70
CA ASP A 50 3.96 -11.57 -15.06
C ASP A 50 2.44 -11.61 -15.07
N ASP A 51 1.81 -12.13 -14.02
CA ASP A 51 0.37 -12.28 -13.93
C ASP A 51 -0.25 -11.30 -12.93
N GLN A 52 -1.52 -10.97 -13.17
CA GLN A 52 -2.24 -10.01 -12.33
C GLN A 52 -2.55 -10.55 -10.94
N ASP A 53 -2.85 -11.83 -10.82
CA ASP A 53 -3.16 -12.43 -9.53
C ASP A 53 -1.94 -12.41 -8.61
N GLY A 54 -0.78 -12.79 -9.12
CA GLY A 54 0.48 -12.73 -8.36
C GLY A 54 0.82 -11.30 -7.95
N ARG A 55 0.66 -10.36 -8.87
CA ARG A 55 0.90 -8.94 -8.57
C ARG A 55 -0.01 -8.45 -7.45
N PHE A 56 -1.29 -8.78 -7.50
CA PHE A 56 -2.24 -8.41 -6.46
C PHE A 56 -1.83 -9.00 -5.09
N ILE A 57 -1.46 -10.28 -5.06
CA ILE A 57 -1.07 -10.95 -3.82
C ILE A 57 0.15 -10.26 -3.19
N PHE A 58 1.18 -9.99 -3.99
CA PHE A 58 2.39 -9.35 -3.46
C PHE A 58 2.14 -7.89 -3.04
N LEU A 59 1.28 -7.15 -3.76
CA LEU A 59 0.87 -5.81 -3.33
C LEU A 59 0.12 -5.85 -2.01
N TRP A 60 -0.74 -6.85 -1.83
CA TRP A 60 -1.46 -7.04 -0.58
C TRP A 60 -0.52 -7.32 0.59
N ILE A 61 0.49 -8.17 0.37
CA ILE A 61 1.50 -8.46 1.38
C ILE A 61 2.32 -7.20 1.69
N ALA A 62 2.69 -6.43 0.67
CA ALA A 62 3.42 -5.17 0.86
C ALA A 62 2.62 -4.19 1.71
N PHE A 63 1.33 -4.05 1.43
CA PHE A 63 0.44 -3.20 2.19
C PHE A 63 0.37 -3.63 3.66
N ASN A 64 0.19 -4.94 3.90
CA ASN A 64 0.14 -5.48 5.26
C ASN A 64 1.46 -5.28 6.00
N ALA A 65 2.59 -5.41 5.32
CA ALA A 65 3.90 -5.16 5.91
C ALA A 65 4.05 -3.68 6.34
N ALA A 66 3.48 -2.77 5.58
CA ALA A 66 3.58 -1.34 5.86
C ALA A 66 2.84 -0.95 7.14
N TYR A 67 1.68 -1.55 7.42
CA TYR A 67 0.93 -1.18 8.62
C TYR A 67 1.15 -2.11 9.81
N ALA A 68 1.73 -3.29 9.61
CA ALA A 68 1.95 -4.25 10.69
C ALA A 68 2.91 -3.67 11.72
N GLN A 69 2.44 -3.54 12.95
CA GLN A 69 3.28 -3.09 14.05
C GLN A 69 3.78 -4.31 14.83
N GLU A 70 5.07 -4.28 15.20
CA GLU A 70 5.59 -5.21 16.17
C GLU A 70 5.07 -4.80 17.54
N MET A 71 4.11 -5.56 18.04
CA MET A 71 3.57 -5.33 19.36
C MET A 71 3.94 -6.50 20.26
N ASP A 72 4.29 -6.16 21.49
CA ASP A 72 4.34 -7.11 22.58
C ASP A 72 2.93 -7.73 22.75
N ASP A 73 2.86 -9.02 23.10
CA ASP A 73 1.59 -9.73 23.25
C ASP A 73 0.63 -9.04 24.22
N SER A 74 1.17 -8.30 25.19
CA SER A 74 0.37 -7.52 26.16
C SER A 74 -0.22 -6.24 25.57
N GLU A 75 0.31 -5.76 24.45
CA GLU A 75 -0.12 -4.52 23.80
C GLU A 75 -0.87 -4.80 22.50
N ARG A 76 -1.20 -6.05 22.22
CA ARG A 76 -1.82 -6.47 20.99
C ARG A 76 -3.21 -5.85 20.86
N GLN A 77 -3.34 -4.88 19.98
CA GLN A 77 -4.64 -4.33 19.62
C GLN A 77 -5.30 -5.20 18.55
N PRO A 78 -6.64 -5.23 18.48
CA PRO A 78 -7.33 -5.92 17.39
C PRO A 78 -6.83 -5.41 16.03
N ASP A 79 -6.65 -6.31 15.08
CA ASP A 79 -6.20 -5.97 13.72
C ASP A 79 -7.04 -4.87 13.09
N LYS A 80 -8.34 -4.88 13.35
CA LYS A 80 -9.26 -3.86 12.85
C LYS A 80 -8.88 -2.46 13.33
N SER A 81 -8.53 -2.31 14.61
CA SER A 81 -8.13 -1.02 15.18
C SER A 81 -6.81 -0.54 14.58
N THR A 82 -5.84 -1.44 14.42
CA THR A 82 -4.55 -1.13 13.81
C THR A 82 -4.73 -0.70 12.36
N PHE A 83 -5.55 -1.42 11.60
CA PHE A 83 -5.86 -1.10 10.22
C PHE A 83 -6.54 0.26 10.10
N GLN A 84 -7.56 0.53 10.91
CA GLN A 84 -8.27 1.81 10.89
C GLN A 84 -7.36 2.97 11.23
N ALA A 85 -6.50 2.82 12.23
CA ALA A 85 -5.54 3.85 12.61
C ALA A 85 -4.56 4.14 11.48
N PHE A 86 -4.10 3.09 10.79
CA PHE A 86 -3.20 3.25 9.65
C PHE A 86 -3.86 3.98 8.49
N ILE A 87 -5.08 3.58 8.12
CA ILE A 87 -5.84 4.24 7.05
C ILE A 87 -6.11 5.70 7.40
N GLN A 88 -6.50 5.99 8.64
CA GLN A 88 -6.72 7.36 9.08
C GLN A 88 -5.46 8.19 8.94
N LYS A 89 -4.32 7.63 9.32
CA LYS A 89 -3.03 8.31 9.20
C LYS A 89 -2.67 8.59 7.74
N LEU A 90 -2.91 7.63 6.85
CA LEU A 90 -2.69 7.83 5.42
C LEU A 90 -3.56 8.96 4.88
N CYS A 91 -4.82 9.02 5.27
CA CYS A 91 -5.73 10.08 4.83
C CYS A 91 -5.28 11.46 5.34
N GLU A 92 -4.78 11.53 6.57
CA GLU A 92 -4.24 12.77 7.13
C GLU A 92 -3.00 13.25 6.38
N LEU A 93 -2.16 12.32 5.92
CA LEU A 93 -0.94 12.63 5.18
C LEU A 93 -1.19 12.89 3.69
N ASP A 94 -2.37 12.56 3.20
CA ASP A 94 -2.72 12.66 1.77
C ASP A 94 -3.18 14.07 1.41
N ASN A 95 -2.26 15.02 1.46
CA ASN A 95 -2.53 16.44 1.21
C ASN A 95 -3.06 16.72 -0.19
N ASP A 96 -2.63 15.93 -1.19
CA ASP A 96 -3.03 16.07 -2.59
C ASP A 96 -4.25 15.22 -2.94
N ARG A 97 -4.82 14.53 -1.96
CA ARG A 97 -6.01 13.70 -2.11
C ARG A 97 -5.88 12.59 -3.15
N HIS A 98 -4.68 12.01 -3.30
CA HIS A 98 -4.42 10.92 -4.25
C HIS A 98 -5.24 9.67 -3.93
N VAL A 99 -5.30 9.28 -2.65
CA VAL A 99 -6.07 8.11 -2.22
C VAL A 99 -7.57 8.35 -2.44
N ASP A 100 -8.04 9.55 -2.09
CA ASP A 100 -9.42 9.94 -2.30
C ASP A 100 -9.81 9.87 -3.79
N ASP A 101 -8.95 10.39 -4.65
CA ASP A 101 -9.18 10.35 -6.10
C ASP A 101 -9.19 8.91 -6.63
N LEU A 102 -8.29 8.05 -6.16
CA LEU A 102 -8.28 6.64 -6.57
C LEU A 102 -9.58 5.94 -6.18
N VAL A 103 -10.07 6.15 -4.96
CA VAL A 103 -11.28 5.49 -4.46
C VAL A 103 -12.52 6.04 -5.14
N TRP A 104 -12.66 7.36 -5.26
CA TRP A 104 -13.92 8.00 -5.64
C TRP A 104 -14.01 8.35 -7.11
N LYS A 105 -12.89 8.49 -7.82
CA LYS A 105 -12.90 8.87 -9.24
C LYS A 105 -12.52 7.72 -10.16
N GLU A 106 -11.43 7.02 -9.87
CA GLU A 106 -10.90 6.00 -10.79
C GLU A 106 -11.51 4.62 -10.58
N PHE A 107 -11.76 4.22 -9.33
CA PHE A 107 -12.19 2.87 -9.00
C PHE A 107 -13.57 2.79 -8.34
N THR A 108 -14.37 3.87 -8.40
CA THR A 108 -15.69 3.93 -7.77
C THR A 108 -16.59 2.76 -8.18
N GLY A 109 -16.66 2.47 -9.48
CA GLY A 109 -17.50 1.38 -9.99
C GLY A 109 -17.04 0.02 -9.49
N SER A 110 -15.74 -0.24 -9.53
CA SER A 110 -15.16 -1.51 -9.07
C SER A 110 -15.36 -1.71 -7.57
N ILE A 111 -15.19 -0.65 -6.78
CA ILE A 111 -15.39 -0.70 -5.34
C ILE A 111 -16.85 -0.95 -5.00
N ARG A 112 -17.78 -0.26 -5.68
CA ARG A 112 -19.22 -0.50 -5.49
C ARG A 112 -19.58 -1.94 -5.79
N LEU A 113 -19.06 -2.50 -6.88
CA LEU A 113 -19.31 -3.87 -7.27
C LEU A 113 -18.87 -4.84 -6.18
N LEU A 114 -17.70 -4.61 -5.59
CA LEU A 114 -17.19 -5.42 -4.47
C LEU A 114 -18.08 -5.29 -3.24
N LEU A 115 -18.45 -4.06 -2.87
CA LEU A 115 -19.26 -3.81 -1.68
C LEU A 115 -20.67 -4.37 -1.82
N ASP A 116 -21.22 -4.38 -3.03
CA ASP A 116 -22.58 -4.89 -3.29
C ASP A 116 -22.64 -6.41 -3.47
N ASN A 117 -21.49 -7.09 -3.48
CA ASN A 117 -21.43 -8.54 -3.69
C ASN A 117 -21.22 -9.28 -2.37
N PRO A 118 -22.27 -9.94 -1.82
CA PRO A 118 -22.16 -10.63 -0.53
C PRO A 118 -21.24 -11.86 -0.57
N TYR A 119 -20.90 -12.36 -1.75
CA TYR A 119 -20.04 -13.54 -1.89
C TYR A 119 -18.53 -13.20 -1.86
N VAL A 120 -18.19 -11.94 -2.02
CA VAL A 120 -16.78 -11.52 -2.04
C VAL A 120 -16.21 -11.39 -0.63
N PHE A 121 -17.00 -10.84 0.29
CA PHE A 121 -16.56 -10.67 1.67
C PHE A 121 -17.75 -10.86 2.62
N GLN A 122 -17.96 -12.11 3.01
CA GLN A 122 -19.11 -12.50 3.83
C GLN A 122 -19.17 -11.78 5.18
N PRO A 123 -18.08 -11.61 5.94
CA PRO A 123 -18.15 -10.91 7.24
C PRO A 123 -18.65 -9.48 7.16
N PHE A 124 -18.55 -8.84 5.99
CA PHE A 124 -19.07 -7.49 5.80
C PHE A 124 -20.60 -7.47 5.84
N TRP A 125 -21.25 -8.58 5.44
CA TRP A 125 -22.70 -8.70 5.32
C TRP A 125 -23.38 -9.34 6.54
N GLU A 126 -22.60 -9.83 7.48
CA GLU A 126 -23.05 -10.33 8.77
C GLU A 126 -23.04 -9.18 9.82
#